data_361281dabe35da5640daca11a35db388
#
_entry.id   361281dabe35da5640daca11a35db388
#
_cell.length_a   1.000
_cell.length_b   1.000
_cell.length_c   1.000
_cell.angle_alpha   90.00
_cell.angle_beta   90.00
_cell.angle_gamma   90.00
#
_symmetry.space_group_name_H-M   'P 1'
#
loop_
_entity.id
_entity.type
_entity.pdbx_description
1 polymer ?
#
loop_
_entity_poly.entity_id
_entity_poly.type
_entity_poly.pdbx_seq_one_letter_code
_entity_poly.pdbx_strand_id
1 'polypeptide(L)'
;FAVGVRIEHRQRDMDLAQYKAAAGTPGLPPTSYKLSCHTEKGRGVFSFCVCPGGEVVAAASEENRVVTNGMSEFARDGVNINGGLLVSVTPEDFPSDDTLAGVSFQRALEDAAYRLGGGGYRAPAQRVEDFLAHRASTGAGSVAPTYRPDVRWCDLHDCLPPFVCEALEEGIPLLGKKLRGFDSPDAVLTAVETRSSSPVRIVRESESYQSALRGLYPCGEGAGYAGGILSAAADGMRCAEQIIKEITQHG
;
A
#
# COMPACT_ATOMS: atom_id res chain seq x y z
N PHE A 1 -2.06 -0.79 -11.36
CA PHE A 1 -0.92 -0.57 -10.46
C PHE A 1 -1.19 0.64 -9.57
N ALA A 2 -0.68 0.64 -8.35
CA ALA A 2 -0.86 1.75 -7.43
C ALA A 2 0.35 1.89 -6.52
N VAL A 3 0.65 3.13 -6.12
CA VAL A 3 1.72 3.46 -5.17
C VAL A 3 1.23 4.50 -4.17
N GLY A 4 1.91 4.62 -3.04
CA GLY A 4 1.58 5.63 -2.04
C GLY A 4 2.38 5.45 -0.76
N VAL A 5 1.68 5.53 0.35
CA VAL A 5 2.23 5.52 1.70
C VAL A 5 1.45 4.58 2.61
N ARG A 6 2.00 4.21 3.74
CA ARG A 6 1.22 3.71 4.89
C ARG A 6 0.71 4.88 5.71
N ILE A 7 -0.57 4.83 6.10
CA ILE A 7 -1.16 5.76 7.05
C ILE A 7 -1.44 5.04 8.36
N GLU A 8 -1.00 5.61 9.47
CA GLU A 8 -1.23 5.08 10.82
C GLU A 8 -2.12 6.01 11.63
N HIS A 9 -3.03 5.40 12.38
CA HIS A 9 -3.88 6.06 13.39
C HIS A 9 -3.84 5.24 14.67
N ARG A 10 -4.22 5.83 15.82
CA ARG A 10 -4.51 5.02 17.00
C ARG A 10 -5.73 4.14 16.72
N GLN A 11 -5.62 2.85 16.99
CA GLN A 11 -6.74 1.91 16.83
C GLN A 11 -7.98 2.38 17.58
N ARG A 12 -7.82 2.82 18.83
CA ARG A 12 -8.91 3.32 19.65
C ARG A 12 -9.69 4.47 19.02
N ASP A 13 -9.01 5.40 18.35
CA ASP A 13 -9.65 6.56 17.75
C ASP A 13 -10.51 6.15 16.56
N MET A 14 -10.04 5.18 15.77
CA MET A 14 -10.81 4.60 14.67
C MET A 14 -11.97 3.74 15.18
N ASP A 15 -11.79 2.99 16.27
CA ASP A 15 -12.88 2.25 16.93
C ASP A 15 -13.99 3.19 17.37
N LEU A 16 -13.63 4.30 18.02
CA LEU A 16 -14.60 5.33 18.44
C LEU A 16 -15.29 6.00 17.25
N ALA A 17 -14.55 6.25 16.16
CA ALA A 17 -15.13 6.85 14.95
C ALA A 17 -16.18 5.94 14.30
N GLN A 18 -15.93 4.65 14.27
CA GLN A 18 -16.81 3.67 13.62
C GLN A 18 -17.91 3.14 14.56
N TYR A 19 -17.54 2.73 15.77
CA TYR A 19 -18.46 2.05 16.71
C TYR A 19 -19.11 2.99 17.72
N LYS A 20 -18.65 4.24 17.81
CA LYS A 20 -19.20 5.25 18.74
C LYS A 20 -19.22 4.72 20.19
N ALA A 21 -20.39 4.74 20.84
CA ALA A 21 -20.57 4.27 22.20
C ALA A 21 -20.35 2.75 22.38
N ALA A 22 -20.38 1.97 21.31
CA ALA A 22 -20.13 0.55 21.36
C ALA A 22 -18.63 0.18 21.28
N ALA A 23 -17.73 1.13 21.05
CA ALA A 23 -16.30 0.88 21.02
C ALA A 23 -15.82 0.24 22.34
N GLY A 24 -15.03 -0.85 22.21
CA GLY A 24 -14.54 -1.61 23.37
C GLY A 24 -15.53 -2.61 23.96
N THR A 25 -16.71 -2.80 23.35
CA THR A 25 -17.65 -3.86 23.79
C THR A 25 -17.01 -5.24 23.56
N PRO A 26 -17.02 -6.14 24.58
CA PRO A 26 -16.50 -7.50 24.43
C PRO A 26 -17.11 -8.25 23.22
N GLY A 27 -16.27 -8.85 22.40
CA GLY A 27 -16.67 -9.57 21.19
C GLY A 27 -16.78 -8.70 19.94
N LEU A 28 -16.71 -7.38 20.05
CA LEU A 28 -16.60 -6.49 18.90
C LEU A 28 -15.13 -6.46 18.41
N PRO A 29 -14.86 -6.82 17.13
CA PRO A 29 -13.49 -6.83 16.64
C PRO A 29 -12.94 -5.40 16.51
N PRO A 30 -11.60 -5.22 16.54
CA PRO A 30 -10.99 -3.94 16.20
C PRO A 30 -11.47 -3.45 14.83
N THR A 31 -11.75 -2.15 14.73
CA THR A 31 -12.19 -1.53 13.48
C THR A 31 -11.20 -1.81 12.35
N SER A 32 -11.77 -2.11 11.19
CA SER A 32 -11.09 -2.09 9.90
C SER A 32 -11.90 -1.22 8.94
N TYR A 33 -11.26 -0.67 7.93
CA TYR A 33 -11.94 0.20 6.96
C TYR A 33 -11.57 -0.14 5.51
N LYS A 34 -12.49 0.15 4.60
CA LYS A 34 -12.25 0.11 3.16
C LYS A 34 -12.77 1.41 2.58
N LEU A 35 -11.87 2.29 2.22
CA LEU A 35 -12.15 3.64 1.77
C LEU A 35 -11.62 3.86 0.36
N SER A 36 -12.34 4.64 -0.44
CA SER A 36 -11.89 5.07 -1.76
C SER A 36 -12.54 6.38 -2.15
N CYS A 37 -11.85 7.17 -2.93
CA CYS A 37 -12.39 8.36 -3.58
C CYS A 37 -11.73 8.54 -4.95
N HIS A 38 -12.24 9.50 -5.71
CA HIS A 38 -11.60 10.00 -6.91
C HIS A 38 -11.33 11.48 -6.73
N THR A 39 -10.18 11.92 -7.19
CA THR A 39 -9.81 13.33 -7.26
C THR A 39 -10.64 14.04 -8.34
N GLU A 40 -10.63 15.37 -8.34
CA GLU A 40 -11.29 16.16 -9.41
C GLU A 40 -10.78 15.78 -10.80
N LYS A 41 -9.50 15.43 -10.92
CA LYS A 41 -8.88 14.92 -12.15
C LYS A 41 -9.20 13.44 -12.44
N GLY A 42 -10.06 12.78 -11.63
CA GLY A 42 -10.50 11.39 -11.83
C GLY A 42 -9.52 10.33 -11.33
N ARG A 43 -8.40 10.69 -10.67
CA ARG A 43 -7.43 9.72 -10.15
C ARG A 43 -7.97 9.03 -8.91
N GLY A 44 -7.88 7.71 -8.87
CA GLY A 44 -8.33 6.92 -7.72
C GLY A 44 -7.36 7.03 -6.54
N VAL A 45 -7.91 7.27 -5.33
CA VAL A 45 -7.20 7.19 -4.04
C VAL A 45 -7.96 6.24 -3.15
N PHE A 46 -7.29 5.24 -2.57
CA PHE A 46 -7.98 4.20 -1.82
C PHE A 46 -7.11 3.58 -0.71
N SER A 47 -7.79 3.08 0.32
CA SER A 47 -7.15 2.27 1.36
C SER A 47 -6.94 0.84 0.88
N PHE A 48 -5.81 0.26 1.23
CA PHE A 48 -5.42 -1.10 0.86
C PHE A 48 -4.76 -1.82 2.04
N CYS A 49 -4.97 -3.15 2.14
CA CYS A 49 -4.32 -4.00 3.13
C CYS A 49 -4.30 -3.37 4.53
N VAL A 50 -5.49 -3.08 5.06
CA VAL A 50 -5.64 -2.46 6.39
C VAL A 50 -5.37 -3.48 7.48
N CYS A 51 -4.52 -3.10 8.43
CA CYS A 51 -4.02 -3.92 9.53
C CYS A 51 -4.48 -3.35 10.87
N PRO A 52 -5.64 -3.80 11.41
CA PRO A 52 -6.10 -3.39 12.74
C PRO A 52 -5.16 -3.90 13.82
N GLY A 53 -4.92 -3.07 14.85
CA GLY A 53 -4.01 -3.40 15.94
C GLY A 53 -2.65 -3.87 15.43
N GLY A 54 -2.13 -3.24 14.37
CA GLY A 54 -0.97 -3.69 13.63
C GLY A 54 0.17 -2.68 13.58
N GLU A 55 1.23 -3.08 12.91
CA GLU A 55 2.45 -2.29 12.73
C GLU A 55 2.76 -2.08 11.26
N VAL A 56 3.43 -0.97 10.94
CA VAL A 56 4.08 -0.77 9.65
C VAL A 56 5.41 -1.51 9.65
N VAL A 57 5.65 -2.33 8.64
CA VAL A 57 6.83 -3.19 8.55
C VAL A 57 7.68 -2.89 7.32
N ALA A 58 8.98 -3.12 7.41
CA ALA A 58 9.89 -3.05 6.28
C ALA A 58 9.65 -4.24 5.34
N ALA A 59 9.52 -3.96 4.04
CA ALA A 59 9.22 -4.96 3.02
C ALA A 59 10.16 -4.86 1.80
N ALA A 60 11.30 -4.18 1.92
CA ALA A 60 12.28 -4.09 0.86
C ALA A 60 12.91 -5.45 0.55
N SER A 61 13.03 -5.77 -0.73
CA SER A 61 13.69 -7.00 -1.22
C SER A 61 14.97 -6.72 -2.01
N GLU A 62 15.33 -5.46 -2.19
CA GLU A 62 16.54 -5.01 -2.88
C GLU A 62 17.36 -4.11 -1.95
N GLU A 63 18.68 -4.15 -2.08
CA GLU A 63 19.58 -3.35 -1.27
C GLU A 63 19.39 -1.85 -1.49
N ASN A 64 19.57 -1.07 -0.42
CA ASN A 64 19.50 0.39 -0.44
C ASN A 64 18.15 0.94 -0.94
N ARG A 65 17.05 0.24 -0.64
CA ARG A 65 15.68 0.64 -0.94
C ARG A 65 14.79 0.56 0.29
N VAL A 66 13.77 1.39 0.35
CA VAL A 66 12.74 1.33 1.38
C VAL A 66 11.41 1.02 0.74
N VAL A 67 10.75 0.00 1.27
CA VAL A 67 9.37 -0.37 0.97
C VAL A 67 8.67 -0.60 2.29
N THR A 68 7.48 -0.02 2.44
CA THR A 68 6.63 -0.22 3.61
C THR A 68 5.48 -1.17 3.28
N ASN A 69 5.09 -1.96 4.26
CA ASN A 69 3.87 -2.77 4.25
C ASN A 69 3.26 -2.75 5.67
N GLY A 70 2.17 -3.44 5.90
CA GLY A 70 1.55 -3.56 7.21
C GLY A 70 1.35 -5.00 7.62
N MET A 71 1.36 -5.22 8.94
CA MET A 71 1.15 -6.51 9.55
C MET A 71 0.31 -6.35 10.82
N SER A 72 -0.58 -7.30 11.10
CA SER A 72 -1.23 -7.44 12.40
C SER A 72 -0.83 -8.76 13.03
N GLU A 73 -0.59 -8.74 14.33
CA GLU A 73 -0.57 -9.97 15.11
C GLU A 73 -1.95 -10.63 15.12
N PHE A 74 -1.99 -11.92 15.45
CA PHE A 74 -3.26 -12.67 15.48
C PHE A 74 -4.30 -12.03 16.42
N ALA A 75 -3.87 -11.52 17.57
CA ALA A 75 -4.72 -10.88 18.56
C ALA A 75 -5.28 -9.52 18.09
N ARG A 76 -4.61 -8.83 17.16
CA ARG A 76 -4.96 -7.49 16.66
C ARG A 76 -5.14 -6.46 17.76
N ASP A 77 -4.32 -6.54 18.80
CA ASP A 77 -4.40 -5.74 20.02
C ASP A 77 -3.32 -4.66 20.15
N GLY A 78 -2.59 -4.41 19.06
CA GLY A 78 -1.61 -3.33 18.97
C GLY A 78 -2.27 -1.94 19.08
N VAL A 79 -1.45 -0.95 19.38
CA VAL A 79 -1.89 0.44 19.64
C VAL A 79 -2.44 1.13 18.40
N ASN A 80 -1.87 0.84 17.22
CA ASN A 80 -2.23 1.49 15.97
C ASN A 80 -3.01 0.56 15.04
N ILE A 81 -3.81 1.18 14.19
CA ILE A 81 -4.28 0.62 12.93
C ILE A 81 -3.49 1.29 11.81
N ASN A 82 -3.07 0.53 10.83
CA ASN A 82 -2.45 1.08 9.64
C ASN A 82 -3.08 0.53 8.36
N GLY A 83 -2.91 1.25 7.26
CA GLY A 83 -3.36 0.82 5.94
C GLY A 83 -2.54 1.50 4.85
N GLY A 84 -2.38 0.83 3.71
CA GLY A 84 -1.88 1.48 2.51
C GLY A 84 -2.86 2.57 2.09
N LEU A 85 -2.37 3.76 1.82
CA LEU A 85 -3.10 4.84 1.17
C LEU A 85 -2.48 5.03 -0.20
N LEU A 86 -3.17 4.50 -1.20
CA LEU A 86 -2.62 4.29 -2.53
C LEU A 86 -3.31 5.14 -3.58
N VAL A 87 -2.51 5.57 -4.55
CA VAL A 87 -2.90 6.35 -5.71
C VAL A 87 -2.76 5.48 -6.96
N SER A 88 -3.78 5.46 -7.80
CA SER A 88 -3.75 4.72 -9.07
C SER A 88 -2.68 5.27 -10.01
N VAL A 89 -1.92 4.37 -10.62
CA VAL A 89 -0.87 4.67 -11.60
C VAL A 89 -1.22 4.01 -12.92
N THR A 90 -1.05 4.75 -14.00
CA THR A 90 -1.30 4.30 -15.37
C THR A 90 0.00 4.28 -16.17
N PRO A 91 0.05 3.64 -17.34
CA PRO A 91 1.25 3.65 -18.18
C PRO A 91 1.75 5.05 -18.55
N GLU A 92 0.86 6.04 -18.65
CA GLU A 92 1.19 7.43 -18.98
C GLU A 92 2.00 8.12 -17.85
N ASP A 93 1.98 7.58 -16.64
CA ASP A 93 2.77 8.09 -15.50
C ASP A 93 4.22 7.54 -15.50
N PHE A 94 4.53 6.57 -16.37
CA PHE A 94 5.86 5.98 -16.42
C PHE A 94 6.84 6.85 -17.21
N PRO A 95 8.15 6.75 -16.89
CA PRO A 95 9.18 7.61 -17.50
C PRO A 95 9.47 7.28 -18.96
N SER A 96 8.97 6.16 -19.50
CA SER A 96 9.18 5.70 -20.88
C SER A 96 8.16 4.64 -21.28
N ASP A 97 8.12 4.30 -22.57
CA ASP A 97 7.30 3.22 -23.14
C ASP A 97 8.00 1.83 -23.07
N ASP A 98 9.09 1.71 -22.31
CA ASP A 98 9.78 0.44 -22.11
C ASP A 98 8.87 -0.57 -21.38
N THR A 99 8.95 -1.83 -21.77
CA THR A 99 8.15 -2.92 -21.17
C THR A 99 8.34 -3.02 -19.65
N LEU A 100 9.49 -2.62 -19.12
CA LEU A 100 9.82 -2.63 -17.71
C LEU A 100 9.79 -1.23 -17.06
N ALA A 101 9.24 -0.22 -17.75
CA ALA A 101 9.16 1.15 -17.23
C ALA A 101 8.48 1.22 -15.86
N GLY A 102 7.43 0.41 -15.63
CA GLY A 102 6.76 0.32 -14.34
C GLY A 102 7.66 -0.22 -13.22
N VAL A 103 8.55 -1.16 -13.53
CA VAL A 103 9.56 -1.66 -12.57
C VAL A 103 10.59 -0.58 -12.26
N SER A 104 11.04 0.15 -13.28
CA SER A 104 11.98 1.26 -13.13
C SER A 104 11.37 2.39 -12.29
N PHE A 105 10.11 2.73 -12.53
CA PHE A 105 9.34 3.69 -11.75
C PHE A 105 9.26 3.27 -10.26
N GLN A 106 8.87 2.02 -10.00
CA GLN A 106 8.80 1.47 -8.64
C GLN A 106 10.15 1.57 -7.93
N ARG A 107 11.23 1.15 -8.58
CA ARG A 107 12.58 1.20 -8.04
C ARG A 107 13.06 2.63 -7.76
N ALA A 108 12.73 3.57 -8.62
CA ALA A 108 13.08 4.98 -8.41
C ALA A 108 12.44 5.57 -7.15
N LEU A 109 11.19 5.21 -6.86
CA LEU A 109 10.51 5.61 -5.62
C LEU A 109 11.15 5.01 -4.37
N GLU A 110 11.48 3.72 -4.42
CA GLU A 110 12.13 2.99 -3.33
C GLU A 110 13.53 3.54 -3.03
N ASP A 111 14.31 3.90 -4.06
CA ASP A 111 15.60 4.57 -3.96
C ASP A 111 15.47 5.98 -3.37
N ALA A 112 14.48 6.76 -3.81
CA ALA A 112 14.24 8.10 -3.31
C ALA A 112 13.87 8.07 -1.82
N ALA A 113 13.00 7.13 -1.42
CA ALA A 113 12.63 6.94 -0.02
C ALA A 113 13.85 6.53 0.84
N TYR A 114 14.71 5.63 0.36
CA TYR A 114 15.93 5.25 1.09
C TYR A 114 16.86 6.43 1.29
N ARG A 115 17.10 7.25 0.27
CA ARG A 115 17.92 8.47 0.37
C ARG A 115 17.30 9.48 1.33
N LEU A 116 16.00 9.75 1.18
CA LEU A 116 15.29 10.69 2.05
C LEU A 116 15.25 10.20 3.50
N GLY A 117 15.11 8.89 3.74
CA GLY A 117 15.22 8.26 5.06
C GLY A 117 16.62 8.38 5.70
N GLY A 118 17.63 8.79 4.92
CA GLY A 118 19.01 8.96 5.38
C GLY A 118 19.79 7.66 5.52
N GLY A 119 19.37 6.62 4.79
CA GLY A 119 20.01 5.29 4.80
C GLY A 119 19.65 4.45 6.02
N GLY A 120 20.29 3.27 6.13
CA GLY A 120 20.05 2.35 7.24
C GLY A 120 18.62 1.80 7.32
N TYR A 121 17.91 1.80 6.19
CA TYR A 121 16.51 1.35 6.07
C TYR A 121 15.50 2.10 6.93
N ARG A 122 15.83 3.31 7.39
CA ARG A 122 14.85 4.21 7.99
C ARG A 122 13.88 4.70 6.93
N ALA A 123 12.58 4.67 7.25
CA ALA A 123 11.57 5.15 6.32
C ALA A 123 11.32 6.65 6.51
N PRO A 124 11.14 7.43 5.42
CA PRO A 124 10.69 8.80 5.53
C PRO A 124 9.25 8.84 6.04
N ALA A 125 8.97 9.76 6.98
CA ALA A 125 7.65 9.89 7.58
C ALA A 125 7.27 11.36 7.79
N GLN A 126 5.96 11.62 7.75
CA GLN A 126 5.37 12.94 7.91
C GLN A 126 3.99 12.84 8.56
N ARG A 127 3.61 13.83 9.40
CA ARG A 127 2.24 13.91 9.89
C ARG A 127 1.32 14.44 8.80
N VAL A 128 0.07 14.01 8.83
CA VAL A 128 -0.94 14.44 7.83
C VAL A 128 -1.07 15.97 7.78
N GLU A 129 -1.12 16.67 8.92
CA GLU A 129 -1.23 18.13 8.92
C GLU A 129 -0.05 18.83 8.26
N ASP A 130 1.16 18.29 8.46
CA ASP A 130 2.38 18.86 7.90
C ASP A 130 2.47 18.57 6.39
N PHE A 131 2.06 17.37 5.96
CA PHE A 131 1.96 17.01 4.55
C PHE A 131 0.99 17.94 3.80
N LEU A 132 -0.22 18.14 4.33
CA LEU A 132 -1.21 19.04 3.73
C LEU A 132 -0.78 20.52 3.79
N ALA A 133 0.14 20.88 4.66
CA ALA A 133 0.69 22.23 4.80
C ALA A 133 2.04 22.41 4.08
N HIS A 134 2.51 21.42 3.30
CA HIS A 134 3.79 21.44 2.56
C HIS A 134 4.97 21.81 3.45
N ARG A 135 5.10 21.20 4.60
CA ARG A 135 6.21 21.43 5.54
C ARG A 135 6.71 20.14 6.17
N ALA A 136 8.00 20.00 6.34
CA ALA A 136 8.59 18.85 7.00
C ALA A 136 8.07 18.68 8.43
N SER A 137 7.78 17.44 8.82
CA SER A 137 7.54 17.12 10.23
C SER A 137 8.85 17.04 11.00
N THR A 138 8.81 17.40 12.29
CA THR A 138 9.95 17.34 13.20
C THR A 138 9.84 16.27 14.29
N GLY A 139 8.70 15.59 14.36
CA GLY A 139 8.43 14.55 15.34
C GLY A 139 6.99 14.05 15.29
N ALA A 140 6.72 13.03 16.09
CA ALA A 140 5.36 12.48 16.25
C ALA A 140 4.48 13.45 17.05
N GLY A 141 3.17 13.45 16.72
CA GLY A 141 2.13 13.99 17.57
C GLY A 141 1.58 12.92 18.52
N SER A 142 0.28 12.78 18.56
CA SER A 142 -0.39 11.77 19.39
C SER A 142 -0.27 10.34 18.85
N VAL A 143 0.08 10.16 17.57
CA VAL A 143 0.31 8.86 16.93
C VAL A 143 1.81 8.63 16.82
N ALA A 144 2.33 7.62 17.54
CA ALA A 144 3.71 7.19 17.39
C ALA A 144 3.82 6.20 16.22
N PRO A 145 4.78 6.37 15.28
CA PRO A 145 4.99 5.42 14.20
C PRO A 145 5.45 4.06 14.72
N THR A 146 5.02 3.00 14.06
CA THR A 146 5.39 1.62 14.44
C THR A 146 6.51 1.04 13.59
N TYR A 147 6.87 1.67 12.48
CA TYR A 147 7.89 1.18 11.55
C TYR A 147 9.25 0.93 12.21
N ARG A 148 9.87 -0.21 11.88
CA ARG A 148 11.22 -0.60 12.33
C ARG A 148 12.18 -0.69 11.14
N PRO A 149 13.45 -0.26 11.28
CA PRO A 149 14.17 0.09 12.52
C PRO A 149 13.77 1.43 13.12
N ASP A 150 13.39 2.43 12.29
CA ASP A 150 13.00 3.77 12.72
C ASP A 150 12.47 4.59 11.54
N VAL A 151 11.88 5.75 11.81
CA VAL A 151 11.48 6.72 10.80
C VAL A 151 12.37 7.95 10.82
N ARG A 152 12.51 8.61 9.68
CA ARG A 152 13.04 9.96 9.57
C ARG A 152 11.90 10.93 9.29
N TRP A 153 11.69 11.87 10.18
CA TRP A 153 10.74 12.96 9.97
C TRP A 153 11.26 13.92 8.91
N CYS A 154 10.47 14.17 7.88
CA CYS A 154 10.84 14.98 6.72
C CYS A 154 9.59 15.43 5.95
N ASP A 155 9.80 15.99 4.76
CA ASP A 155 8.74 16.30 3.81
C ASP A 155 8.68 15.17 2.76
N LEU A 156 7.53 14.49 2.63
CA LEU A 156 7.35 13.39 1.67
C LEU A 156 7.26 13.86 0.21
N HIS A 157 7.01 15.16 -0.03
CA HIS A 157 7.08 15.73 -1.36
C HIS A 157 8.47 15.60 -2.00
N ASP A 158 9.51 15.42 -1.17
CA ASP A 158 10.89 15.22 -1.65
C ASP A 158 11.15 13.82 -2.22
N CYS A 159 10.24 12.84 -2.03
CA CYS A 159 10.40 11.47 -2.55
C CYS A 159 9.20 10.94 -3.34
N LEU A 160 8.01 11.52 -3.18
CA LEU A 160 6.83 11.11 -3.93
C LEU A 160 6.68 11.92 -5.22
N PRO A 161 6.20 11.33 -6.32
CA PRO A 161 5.90 12.06 -7.54
C PRO A 161 4.84 13.14 -7.30
N PRO A 162 4.91 14.29 -7.99
CA PRO A 162 3.93 15.38 -7.81
C PRO A 162 2.48 14.93 -7.94
N PHE A 163 2.15 14.09 -8.92
CA PHE A 163 0.79 13.61 -9.11
C PHE A 163 0.28 12.71 -7.97
N VAL A 164 1.20 12.02 -7.27
CA VAL A 164 0.87 11.23 -6.08
C VAL A 164 0.59 12.17 -4.91
N CYS A 165 1.43 13.18 -4.71
CA CYS A 165 1.23 14.19 -3.66
C CYS A 165 -0.11 14.91 -3.85
N GLU A 166 -0.37 15.48 -5.05
CA GLU A 166 -1.63 16.15 -5.39
C GLU A 166 -2.85 15.24 -5.10
N ALA A 167 -2.77 13.97 -5.49
CA ALA A 167 -3.85 13.03 -5.28
C ALA A 167 -4.07 12.70 -3.79
N LEU A 168 -3.01 12.58 -3.00
CA LEU A 168 -3.10 12.35 -1.55
C LEU A 168 -3.63 13.59 -0.82
N GLU A 169 -3.19 14.79 -1.19
CA GLU A 169 -3.65 16.07 -0.62
C GLU A 169 -5.16 16.26 -0.78
N GLU A 170 -5.69 15.92 -1.95
CA GLU A 170 -7.12 15.96 -2.20
C GLU A 170 -7.85 14.78 -1.57
N GLY A 171 -7.24 13.58 -1.67
CA GLY A 171 -7.84 12.32 -1.22
C GLY A 171 -8.00 12.22 0.28
N ILE A 172 -7.01 12.64 1.08
CA ILE A 172 -7.04 12.51 2.55
C ILE A 172 -8.27 13.23 3.15
N PRO A 173 -8.55 14.51 2.84
CA PRO A 173 -9.76 15.17 3.33
C PRO A 173 -11.06 14.55 2.83
N LEU A 174 -11.09 14.06 1.58
CA LEU A 174 -12.27 13.38 1.03
C LEU A 174 -12.55 12.05 1.78
N LEU A 175 -11.52 11.32 2.14
CA LEU A 175 -11.65 10.11 2.94
C LEU A 175 -12.01 10.41 4.40
N GLY A 176 -11.53 11.53 4.95
CA GLY A 176 -11.92 12.05 6.26
C GLY A 176 -13.43 12.34 6.38
N LYS A 177 -14.06 12.81 5.28
CA LYS A 177 -15.52 12.96 5.21
C LYS A 177 -16.27 11.61 5.26
N LYS A 178 -15.64 10.52 4.81
CA LYS A 178 -16.23 9.16 4.82
C LYS A 178 -16.02 8.44 6.14
N LEU A 179 -14.87 8.63 6.78
CA LEU A 179 -14.54 8.10 8.09
C LEU A 179 -13.92 9.21 8.93
N ARG A 180 -14.68 9.72 9.89
CA ARG A 180 -14.26 10.81 10.77
C ARG A 180 -12.93 10.47 11.46
N GLY A 181 -11.95 11.36 11.37
CA GLY A 181 -10.64 11.20 11.97
C GLY A 181 -9.64 10.46 11.09
N PHE A 182 -10.02 10.00 9.88
CA PHE A 182 -9.05 9.47 8.92
C PHE A 182 -8.04 10.53 8.47
N ASP A 183 -8.47 11.78 8.39
CA ASP A 183 -7.67 12.97 8.11
C ASP A 183 -7.13 13.64 9.39
N SER A 184 -6.98 12.88 10.49
CA SER A 184 -6.45 13.40 11.74
C SER A 184 -5.10 14.09 11.52
N PRO A 185 -4.89 15.31 12.10
CA PRO A 185 -3.63 16.05 11.97
C PRO A 185 -2.39 15.24 12.36
N ASP A 186 -2.53 14.41 13.39
CA ASP A 186 -1.46 13.60 13.96
C ASP A 186 -1.30 12.21 13.32
N ALA A 187 -2.17 11.83 12.37
CA ALA A 187 -1.98 10.58 11.63
C ALA A 187 -0.62 10.61 10.92
N VAL A 188 0.07 9.46 10.89
CA VAL A 188 1.43 9.37 10.37
C VAL A 188 1.42 8.73 9.00
N LEU A 189 2.01 9.40 8.02
CA LEU A 189 2.31 8.88 6.69
C LEU A 189 3.74 8.34 6.70
N THR A 190 3.93 7.07 6.32
CA THR A 190 5.25 6.44 6.19
C THR A 190 5.42 5.96 4.75
N ALA A 191 6.43 6.46 4.06
CA ALA A 191 6.66 6.19 2.64
C ALA A 191 7.83 5.18 2.44
N VAL A 192 7.81 4.40 1.37
CA VAL A 192 6.82 4.33 0.28
C VAL A 192 6.17 2.95 0.27
N GLU A 193 4.89 2.87 -0.08
CA GLU A 193 4.24 1.61 -0.40
C GLU A 193 4.12 1.49 -1.93
N THR A 194 4.94 0.64 -2.53
CA THR A 194 5.09 0.50 -3.98
C THR A 194 4.74 -0.88 -4.49
N ARG A 195 4.52 -1.84 -3.59
CA ARG A 195 4.34 -3.26 -3.94
C ARG A 195 2.96 -3.79 -3.57
N SER A 196 1.92 -2.98 -3.79
CA SER A 196 0.53 -3.39 -3.63
C SER A 196 0.02 -4.31 -4.75
N SER A 197 0.66 -4.24 -5.92
CA SER A 197 0.41 -5.08 -7.10
C SER A 197 1.61 -5.01 -8.04
N SER A 198 1.70 -5.93 -9.00
CA SER A 198 2.78 -5.92 -9.99
C SER A 198 2.63 -4.77 -10.99
N PRO A 199 3.69 -4.01 -11.28
CA PRO A 199 3.69 -2.98 -12.32
C PRO A 199 3.79 -3.56 -13.75
N VAL A 200 3.96 -4.87 -13.88
CA VAL A 200 4.06 -5.59 -15.16
C VAL A 200 3.14 -6.81 -15.17
N ARG A 201 2.81 -7.27 -16.37
CA ARG A 201 2.05 -8.51 -16.55
C ARG A 201 2.86 -9.47 -17.42
N ILE A 202 3.09 -10.68 -16.92
CA ILE A 202 3.67 -11.77 -17.71
C ILE A 202 2.53 -12.39 -18.53
N VAL A 203 2.53 -12.16 -19.83
CA VAL A 203 1.44 -12.58 -20.72
C VAL A 203 1.27 -14.10 -20.72
N ARG A 204 0.01 -14.54 -20.61
CA ARG A 204 -0.41 -15.93 -20.75
C ARG A 204 -1.68 -16.03 -21.59
N GLU A 205 -1.93 -17.18 -22.18
CA GLU A 205 -3.18 -17.46 -22.88
C GLU A 205 -4.35 -17.59 -21.93
N SER A 206 -5.53 -17.18 -22.36
CA SER A 206 -6.73 -17.17 -21.52
C SER A 206 -7.30 -18.56 -21.22
N GLU A 207 -7.08 -19.53 -22.11
CA GLU A 207 -7.63 -20.88 -21.99
C GLU A 207 -6.66 -21.84 -21.28
N SER A 208 -5.41 -21.88 -21.74
CA SER A 208 -4.39 -22.78 -21.20
C SER A 208 -3.70 -22.24 -19.95
N TYR A 209 -3.80 -20.92 -19.70
CA TYR A 209 -3.03 -20.20 -18.65
C TYR A 209 -1.51 -20.30 -18.83
N GLN A 210 -1.04 -20.82 -19.96
CA GLN A 210 0.36 -20.98 -20.26
C GLN A 210 0.92 -19.74 -20.97
N SER A 211 2.16 -19.37 -20.67
CA SER A 211 2.85 -18.32 -21.41
C SER A 211 3.34 -18.82 -22.77
N ALA A 212 3.99 -17.95 -23.55
CA ALA A 212 4.67 -18.36 -24.77
C ALA A 212 5.78 -19.42 -24.53
N LEU A 213 6.26 -19.55 -23.31
CA LEU A 213 7.18 -20.61 -22.91
C LEU A 213 6.37 -21.79 -22.38
N ARG A 214 6.49 -22.93 -23.08
CA ARG A 214 5.80 -24.16 -22.68
C ARG A 214 6.18 -24.59 -21.25
N GLY A 215 5.18 -24.92 -20.43
CA GLY A 215 5.34 -25.33 -19.04
C GLY A 215 5.49 -24.18 -18.05
N LEU A 216 5.39 -22.91 -18.51
CA LEU A 216 5.38 -21.74 -17.63
C LEU A 216 3.97 -21.18 -17.51
N TYR A 217 3.43 -21.16 -16.30
CA TYR A 217 2.08 -20.71 -15.96
C TYR A 217 2.12 -19.49 -15.04
N PRO A 218 2.23 -18.26 -15.58
CA PRO A 218 2.24 -17.04 -14.77
C PRO A 218 0.93 -16.89 -14.01
N CYS A 219 0.97 -16.71 -12.69
CA CYS A 219 -0.23 -16.56 -11.88
C CYS A 219 -0.04 -15.63 -10.68
N GLY A 220 -1.15 -15.19 -10.14
CA GLY A 220 -1.22 -14.39 -8.94
C GLY A 220 -0.74 -12.95 -9.09
N GLU A 221 -0.30 -12.37 -7.98
CA GLU A 221 0.07 -10.95 -7.88
C GLU A 221 1.35 -10.64 -8.66
N GLY A 222 2.42 -11.39 -8.42
CA GLY A 222 3.71 -11.14 -9.06
C GLY A 222 3.69 -11.21 -10.59
N ALA A 223 2.78 -12.01 -11.15
CA ALA A 223 2.58 -12.12 -12.60
C ALA A 223 1.57 -11.08 -13.15
N GLY A 224 1.00 -10.22 -12.33
CA GLY A 224 0.11 -9.14 -12.73
C GLY A 224 -1.35 -9.55 -12.98
N TYR A 225 -1.82 -10.67 -12.41
CA TYR A 225 -3.20 -11.17 -12.58
C TYR A 225 -4.11 -10.93 -11.38
N ALA A 226 -3.55 -10.57 -10.23
CA ALA A 226 -4.29 -10.32 -9.01
C ALA A 226 -3.59 -9.26 -8.16
N GLY A 227 -4.36 -8.49 -7.37
CA GLY A 227 -3.83 -7.47 -6.45
C GLY A 227 -4.20 -7.73 -4.98
N GLY A 228 -4.69 -8.90 -4.63
CA GLY A 228 -5.08 -9.23 -3.25
C GLY A 228 -4.94 -10.71 -2.95
N ILE A 229 -4.85 -11.05 -1.66
CA ILE A 229 -4.57 -12.42 -1.17
C ILE A 229 -5.54 -13.46 -1.76
N LEU A 230 -6.86 -13.22 -1.63
CA LEU A 230 -7.87 -14.17 -2.11
C LEU A 230 -7.92 -14.26 -3.63
N SER A 231 -7.76 -13.14 -4.34
CA SER A 231 -7.75 -13.14 -5.81
C SER A 231 -6.51 -13.84 -6.36
N ALA A 232 -5.35 -13.67 -5.71
CA ALA A 232 -4.12 -14.36 -6.08
C ALA A 232 -4.22 -15.87 -5.83
N ALA A 233 -4.79 -16.28 -4.70
CA ALA A 233 -5.04 -17.68 -4.40
C ALA A 233 -6.01 -18.32 -5.42
N ALA A 234 -7.13 -17.65 -5.74
CA ALA A 234 -8.09 -18.15 -6.74
C ALA A 234 -7.46 -18.26 -8.14
N ASP A 235 -6.61 -17.32 -8.53
CA ASP A 235 -5.91 -17.37 -9.81
C ASP A 235 -4.89 -18.54 -9.84
N GLY A 236 -4.15 -18.74 -8.76
CA GLY A 236 -3.25 -19.89 -8.61
C GLY A 236 -3.97 -21.24 -8.70
N MET A 237 -5.16 -21.35 -8.06
CA MET A 237 -5.99 -22.55 -8.17
C MET A 237 -6.42 -22.82 -9.61
N ARG A 238 -6.87 -21.80 -10.35
CA ARG A 238 -7.24 -21.94 -11.76
C ARG A 238 -6.07 -22.39 -12.62
N CYS A 239 -4.87 -21.85 -12.40
CA CYS A 239 -3.67 -22.33 -13.09
C CYS A 239 -3.38 -23.80 -12.78
N ALA A 240 -3.45 -24.21 -11.51
CA ALA A 240 -3.26 -25.61 -11.12
C ALA A 240 -4.28 -26.55 -11.78
N GLU A 241 -5.55 -26.16 -11.86
CA GLU A 241 -6.59 -26.91 -12.56
C GLU A 241 -6.28 -27.12 -14.05
N GLN A 242 -5.72 -26.10 -14.73
CA GLN A 242 -5.33 -26.23 -16.13
C GLN A 242 -4.11 -27.16 -16.30
N ILE A 243 -3.13 -27.07 -15.42
CA ILE A 243 -1.98 -27.96 -15.41
C ILE A 243 -2.42 -29.43 -15.24
N ILE A 244 -3.33 -29.70 -14.31
CA ILE A 244 -3.90 -31.05 -14.10
C ILE A 244 -4.60 -31.56 -15.36
N LYS A 245 -5.44 -30.73 -16.00
CA LYS A 245 -6.11 -31.11 -17.24
C LYS A 245 -5.13 -31.47 -18.35
N GLU A 246 -4.08 -30.66 -18.53
CA GLU A 246 -3.07 -30.89 -19.56
C GLU A 246 -2.31 -32.20 -19.32
N ILE A 247 -1.90 -32.47 -18.09
CA ILE A 247 -1.20 -33.72 -17.73
C ILE A 247 -2.11 -34.92 -17.96
N THR A 248 -3.41 -34.85 -17.58
CA THR A 248 -4.35 -35.96 -17.72
C THR A 248 -4.80 -36.23 -19.16
N GLN A 249 -4.69 -35.25 -20.06
CA GLN A 249 -5.00 -35.42 -21.48
C GLN A 249 -3.84 -35.98 -22.30
N HIS A 250 -2.62 -35.91 -21.80
CA HIS A 250 -1.39 -36.32 -22.49
C HIS A 250 -0.69 -37.51 -21.84
N GLY A 251 -1.23 -38.07 -20.76
CA GLY A 251 -0.85 -39.32 -20.11
C GLY A 251 -1.85 -40.43 -20.40
#